data_93ab073826fffff643b2897d27a31273
#
_entry.id   93ab073826fffff643b2897d27a31273
#
_cell.length_a   1.000
_cell.length_b   1.000
_cell.length_c   1.000
_cell.angle_alpha   90.00
_cell.angle_beta   90.00
_cell.angle_gamma   90.00
#
_symmetry.space_group_name_H-M   'P 1'
#
loop_
_entity.id
_entity.type
_entity.pdbx_description
1 polymer ?
#
loop_
_entity_poly.entity_id
_entity_poly.type
_entity_poly.pdbx_seq_one_letter_code
_entity_poly.pdbx_strand_id
1 'polypeptide(L)'
;TAEPMTTIQQENYGEGLERFFREAEIISGFPECSELIGIYDVFRENGTAYYAMEFVHGASLKSYAETSSAISSAQAVYIAQKLLPSLQILHQRGVIHRDVSPDNIMLCADGSVKLIDFGSARYIQDRTCSMSVILKQGFAPLEQYQRRGAQGGWTDIYSFGASLFYAMTLVTPEDPLTRLEDDSDFEFQLHGITPSLAEILRRSCNVRRELRYQNAEEMLGAMSVCGVEPVGFPADKIQQAVRSSAAPEGSLARGGTFLSTAAAALTSAASSAAEFFSGISRTITPIKVRIGGEIFPVNSVELDLSDRELTNAQIINLRHMKRLKVLNLNYNYITDLACLEGLTQLEELHFSHNNVTDPSFLSGMT
;
A
#
# COMPACT_ATOMS: atom_id res chain seq x y z
N THR A 1 34.95 11.98 1.64
CA THR A 1 34.70 12.46 0.26
C THR A 1 33.70 11.51 -0.36
N ALA A 2 32.47 12.00 -0.67
CA ALA A 2 31.46 11.22 -1.35
C ALA A 2 31.96 10.88 -2.77
N GLU A 3 31.75 9.64 -3.20
CA GLU A 3 32.04 9.25 -4.59
C GLU A 3 31.12 10.00 -5.55
N PRO A 4 31.62 10.41 -6.73
CA PRO A 4 30.80 11.11 -7.71
C PRO A 4 29.70 10.17 -8.24
N MET A 5 28.46 10.65 -8.32
CA MET A 5 27.34 9.93 -8.91
C MET A 5 27.61 9.58 -10.37
N THR A 6 27.22 8.39 -10.78
CA THR A 6 27.25 7.99 -12.21
C THR A 6 26.21 8.78 -13.01
N THR A 7 26.35 8.86 -14.33
CA THR A 7 25.40 9.56 -15.22
C THR A 7 23.96 9.04 -15.01
N ILE A 8 23.79 7.71 -14.90
CA ILE A 8 22.46 7.09 -14.65
C ILE A 8 21.88 7.51 -13.29
N GLN A 9 22.72 7.61 -12.26
CA GLN A 9 22.28 8.07 -10.93
C GLN A 9 21.90 9.56 -10.96
N GLN A 10 22.57 10.39 -11.71
CA GLN A 10 22.24 11.81 -11.90
C GLN A 10 20.93 12.00 -12.66
N GLU A 11 20.69 11.22 -13.72
CA GLU A 11 19.42 11.21 -14.46
C GLU A 11 18.26 10.78 -13.58
N ASN A 12 18.39 9.66 -12.86
CA ASN A 12 17.37 9.17 -11.92
C ASN A 12 17.09 10.18 -10.78
N TYR A 13 18.12 10.87 -10.30
CA TYR A 13 17.96 11.91 -9.28
C TYR A 13 17.20 13.11 -9.83
N GLY A 14 17.54 13.58 -11.05
CA GLY A 14 16.84 14.66 -11.74
C GLY A 14 15.35 14.35 -11.95
N GLU A 15 15.03 13.14 -12.42
CA GLU A 15 13.63 12.69 -12.56
C GLU A 15 12.88 12.65 -11.23
N GLY A 16 13.54 12.19 -10.15
CA GLY A 16 12.99 12.18 -8.80
C GLY A 16 12.68 13.59 -8.29
N LEU A 17 13.57 14.54 -8.56
CA LEU A 17 13.42 15.94 -8.18
C LEU A 17 12.24 16.61 -8.90
N GLU A 18 12.11 16.42 -10.22
CA GLU A 18 10.97 16.93 -10.99
C GLU A 18 9.64 16.31 -10.54
N ARG A 19 9.64 15.02 -10.16
CA ARG A 19 8.46 14.36 -9.59
C ARG A 19 8.04 14.99 -8.27
N PHE A 20 9.00 15.28 -7.39
CA PHE A 20 8.76 15.93 -6.11
C PHE A 20 8.15 17.33 -6.26
N PHE A 21 8.64 18.13 -7.23
CA PHE A 21 8.05 19.44 -7.55
C PHE A 21 6.63 19.32 -8.07
N ARG A 22 6.39 18.38 -8.97
CA ARG A 22 5.05 18.13 -9.55
C ARG A 22 4.04 17.73 -8.47
N GLU A 23 4.45 16.92 -7.50
CA GLU A 23 3.64 16.57 -6.35
C GLU A 23 3.21 17.82 -5.58
N ALA A 24 4.16 18.67 -5.23
CA ALA A 24 3.87 19.88 -4.49
C ALA A 24 2.98 20.86 -5.28
N GLU A 25 3.19 20.99 -6.61
CA GLU A 25 2.32 21.77 -7.49
C GLU A 25 0.87 21.23 -7.51
N ILE A 26 0.72 19.90 -7.59
CA ILE A 26 -0.60 19.28 -7.55
C ILE A 26 -1.33 19.67 -6.27
N ILE A 27 -0.72 19.47 -5.10
CA ILE A 27 -1.36 19.75 -3.81
C ILE A 27 -1.69 21.24 -3.65
N SER A 28 -0.76 22.12 -4.00
CA SER A 28 -0.95 23.57 -3.91
C SER A 28 -2.08 24.10 -4.80
N GLY A 29 -2.51 23.32 -5.79
CA GLY A 29 -3.64 23.63 -6.65
C GLY A 29 -5.03 23.47 -6.01
N PHE A 30 -5.11 22.98 -4.75
CA PHE A 30 -6.38 22.69 -4.05
C PHE A 30 -6.52 23.38 -2.70
N PRO A 31 -6.37 24.71 -2.61
CA PRO A 31 -6.42 25.43 -1.34
C PRO A 31 -7.81 25.38 -0.66
N GLU A 32 -8.86 25.08 -1.42
CA GLU A 32 -10.23 24.93 -0.92
C GLU A 32 -10.48 23.59 -0.20
N CYS A 33 -9.60 22.61 -0.34
CA CYS A 33 -9.74 21.29 0.26
C CYS A 33 -9.02 21.24 1.61
N SER A 34 -9.70 21.57 2.69
CA SER A 34 -9.14 21.57 4.06
C SER A 34 -8.74 20.17 4.53
N GLU A 35 -9.30 19.13 3.92
CA GLU A 35 -9.00 17.72 4.20
C GLU A 35 -7.74 17.21 3.48
N LEU A 36 -7.15 17.99 2.60
CA LEU A 36 -5.84 17.69 2.02
C LEU A 36 -4.75 18.42 2.79
N ILE A 37 -3.55 17.82 2.84
CA ILE A 37 -2.39 18.46 3.47
C ILE A 37 -2.06 19.78 2.79
N GLY A 38 -1.91 20.87 3.55
CA GLY A 38 -1.53 22.17 3.01
C GLY A 38 -0.03 22.24 2.71
N ILE A 39 0.34 22.75 1.53
CA ILE A 39 1.73 23.09 1.19
C ILE A 39 1.86 24.62 1.28
N TYR A 40 2.84 25.09 2.06
CA TYR A 40 3.10 26.51 2.27
C TYR A 40 4.13 27.07 1.29
N ASP A 41 5.14 26.26 0.95
CA ASP A 41 6.23 26.70 0.06
C ASP A 41 6.96 25.49 -0.56
N VAL A 42 7.53 25.69 -1.74
CA VAL A 42 8.34 24.70 -2.46
C VAL A 42 9.59 25.40 -2.99
N PHE A 43 10.77 24.95 -2.62
CA PHE A 43 12.01 25.59 -3.01
C PHE A 43 13.14 24.61 -3.29
N ARG A 44 14.14 25.08 -4.07
CA ARG A 44 15.38 24.33 -4.36
C ARG A 44 16.52 24.97 -3.59
N GLU A 45 17.29 24.17 -2.88
CA GLU A 45 18.49 24.59 -2.18
C GLU A 45 19.46 23.42 -2.06
N ASN A 46 20.77 23.70 -2.06
CA ASN A 46 21.83 22.70 -1.93
C ASN A 46 21.75 21.51 -2.90
N GLY A 47 21.27 21.76 -4.13
CA GLY A 47 21.13 20.73 -5.17
C GLY A 47 19.99 19.76 -4.95
N THR A 48 19.07 20.03 -4.01
CA THR A 48 17.88 19.24 -3.75
C THR A 48 16.63 20.14 -3.69
N ALA A 49 15.46 19.54 -3.43
CA ALA A 49 14.19 20.24 -3.29
C ALA A 49 13.61 20.02 -1.90
N TYR A 50 12.89 21.03 -1.43
CA TYR A 50 12.17 21.04 -0.17
C TYR A 50 10.76 21.57 -0.40
N TYR A 51 9.80 21.10 0.37
CA TYR A 51 8.56 21.80 0.56
C TYR A 51 8.24 21.96 2.05
N ALA A 52 7.70 23.13 2.40
CA ALA A 52 7.16 23.40 3.71
C ALA A 52 5.68 23.06 3.68
N MET A 53 5.23 22.20 4.58
CA MET A 53 3.84 21.76 4.62
C MET A 53 3.23 21.91 6.02
N GLU A 54 1.92 21.84 6.08
CA GLU A 54 1.17 21.80 7.31
C GLU A 54 1.64 20.66 8.23
N PHE A 55 1.84 20.95 9.49
CA PHE A 55 2.08 19.91 10.48
C PHE A 55 0.76 19.42 11.05
N VAL A 56 0.42 18.16 10.79
CA VAL A 56 -0.82 17.53 11.21
C VAL A 56 -0.68 16.97 12.64
N HIS A 57 -1.37 17.59 13.60
CA HIS A 57 -1.46 17.11 14.97
C HIS A 57 -2.50 15.99 15.10
N GLY A 58 -2.10 14.73 14.83
CA GLY A 58 -3.02 13.61 14.82
C GLY A 58 -2.32 12.25 14.77
N ALA A 59 -3.11 11.20 14.72
CA ALA A 59 -2.67 9.84 14.50
C ALA A 59 -3.11 9.35 13.12
N SER A 60 -2.34 8.47 12.47
CA SER A 60 -2.84 7.81 11.27
C SER A 60 -4.01 6.89 11.63
N LEU A 61 -4.92 6.69 10.67
CA LEU A 61 -6.05 5.76 10.83
C LEU A 61 -5.56 4.36 11.19
N LYS A 62 -4.43 3.94 10.65
CA LYS A 62 -3.77 2.68 10.99
C LYS A 62 -3.36 2.65 12.46
N SER A 63 -2.57 3.63 12.91
CA SER A 63 -2.12 3.70 14.30
C SER A 63 -3.29 3.76 15.28
N TYR A 64 -4.35 4.52 14.94
CA TYR A 64 -5.56 4.59 15.75
C TYR A 64 -6.25 3.23 15.86
N ALA A 65 -6.48 2.56 14.73
CA ALA A 65 -7.18 1.27 14.71
C ALA A 65 -6.39 0.17 15.44
N GLU A 66 -5.07 0.13 15.28
CA GLU A 66 -4.20 -0.84 15.97
C GLU A 66 -4.08 -0.60 17.48
N THR A 67 -4.14 0.66 17.91
CA THR A 67 -3.98 1.02 19.33
C THR A 67 -5.28 1.00 20.12
N SER A 68 -6.37 1.50 19.49
CA SER A 68 -7.64 1.75 20.20
C SER A 68 -8.72 0.71 19.92
N SER A 69 -8.52 -0.21 19.01
CA SER A 69 -9.42 -1.19 18.40
C SER A 69 -9.95 -0.78 17.02
N ALA A 70 -10.46 -1.76 16.27
CA ALA A 70 -11.14 -1.53 15.00
C ALA A 70 -12.18 -0.41 15.11
N ILE A 71 -12.30 0.42 14.07
CA ILE A 71 -13.28 1.50 14.03
C ILE A 71 -14.70 0.98 13.82
N SER A 72 -15.68 1.71 14.34
CA SER A 72 -17.10 1.41 14.14
C SER A 72 -17.59 1.84 12.75
N SER A 73 -18.74 1.28 12.32
CA SER A 73 -19.45 1.73 11.11
C SER A 73 -19.71 3.25 11.10
N ALA A 74 -20.07 3.82 12.25
CA ALA A 74 -20.32 5.24 12.40
C ALA A 74 -19.07 6.10 12.17
N GLN A 75 -17.93 5.64 12.63
CA GLN A 75 -16.63 6.28 12.40
C GLN A 75 -16.18 6.15 10.94
N ALA A 76 -16.44 5.01 10.29
CA ALA A 76 -16.15 4.84 8.87
C ALA A 76 -16.98 5.82 8.00
N VAL A 77 -18.27 5.99 8.29
CA VAL A 77 -19.12 6.99 7.63
C VAL A 77 -18.62 8.41 7.87
N TYR A 78 -18.16 8.71 9.10
CA TYR A 78 -17.57 10.02 9.42
C TYR A 78 -16.35 10.34 8.55
N ILE A 79 -15.39 9.38 8.42
CA ILE A 79 -14.22 9.55 7.54
C ILE A 79 -14.67 9.78 6.09
N ALA A 80 -15.65 9.00 5.61
CA ALA A 80 -16.15 9.12 4.25
C ALA A 80 -16.76 10.52 3.98
N GLN A 81 -17.56 11.03 4.91
CA GLN A 81 -18.15 12.38 4.78
C GLN A 81 -17.11 13.49 4.77
N LYS A 82 -15.94 13.27 5.41
CA LYS A 82 -14.84 14.23 5.42
C LYS A 82 -14.01 14.17 4.14
N LEU A 83 -13.56 13.00 3.73
CA LEU A 83 -12.57 12.86 2.67
C LEU A 83 -13.13 12.74 1.25
N LEU A 84 -14.31 12.12 1.06
CA LEU A 84 -14.85 11.92 -0.29
C LEU A 84 -15.16 13.22 -1.04
N PRO A 85 -15.63 14.32 -0.40
CA PRO A 85 -15.79 15.60 -1.09
C PRO A 85 -14.48 16.14 -1.67
N SER A 86 -13.37 16.07 -0.93
CA SER A 86 -12.06 16.53 -1.40
C SER A 86 -11.50 15.61 -2.49
N LEU A 87 -11.68 14.29 -2.39
CA LEU A 87 -11.36 13.36 -3.47
C LEU A 87 -12.18 13.65 -4.74
N GLN A 88 -13.46 14.03 -4.60
CA GLN A 88 -14.29 14.40 -5.75
C GLN A 88 -13.74 15.63 -6.47
N ILE A 89 -13.30 16.65 -5.74
CA ILE A 89 -12.69 17.84 -6.32
C ILE A 89 -11.39 17.49 -7.07
N LEU A 90 -10.53 16.63 -6.50
CA LEU A 90 -9.33 16.11 -7.17
C LEU A 90 -9.70 15.44 -8.50
N HIS A 91 -10.66 14.50 -8.46
CA HIS A 91 -11.07 13.74 -9.63
C HIS A 91 -11.68 14.60 -10.73
N GLN A 92 -12.48 15.62 -10.37
CA GLN A 92 -13.06 16.58 -11.33
C GLN A 92 -11.99 17.42 -12.03
N ARG A 93 -10.86 17.69 -11.39
CA ARG A 93 -9.70 18.36 -12.00
C ARG A 93 -8.74 17.40 -12.70
N GLY A 94 -9.12 16.13 -12.82
CA GLY A 94 -8.34 15.10 -13.49
C GLY A 94 -7.13 14.61 -12.72
N VAL A 95 -7.11 14.80 -11.40
CA VAL A 95 -6.05 14.30 -10.50
C VAL A 95 -6.54 13.08 -9.75
N ILE A 96 -5.70 12.05 -9.65
CA ILE A 96 -5.90 10.86 -8.81
C ILE A 96 -4.77 10.76 -7.79
N HIS A 97 -5.10 10.40 -6.55
CA HIS A 97 -4.16 10.32 -5.42
C HIS A 97 -3.26 9.09 -5.51
N ARG A 98 -3.84 7.91 -5.83
CA ARG A 98 -3.18 6.61 -6.06
C ARG A 98 -2.53 5.95 -4.84
N ASP A 99 -2.50 6.60 -3.68
CA ASP A 99 -1.98 6.04 -2.43
C ASP A 99 -2.88 6.38 -1.23
N VAL A 100 -4.19 6.26 -1.40
CA VAL A 100 -5.13 6.36 -0.27
C VAL A 100 -4.99 5.10 0.57
N SER A 101 -4.45 5.25 1.78
CA SER A 101 -4.17 4.12 2.67
C SER A 101 -4.37 4.51 4.13
N PRO A 102 -4.52 3.55 5.06
CA PRO A 102 -4.69 3.87 6.47
C PRO A 102 -3.51 4.62 7.10
N ASP A 103 -2.31 4.50 6.52
CA ASP A 103 -1.13 5.27 6.93
C ASP A 103 -1.24 6.75 6.53
N ASN A 104 -1.91 7.04 5.41
CA ASN A 104 -2.02 8.37 4.81
C ASN A 104 -3.29 9.12 5.18
N ILE A 105 -4.22 8.49 5.92
CA ILE A 105 -5.41 9.15 6.51
C ILE A 105 -5.10 9.52 7.95
N MET A 106 -5.09 10.82 8.26
CA MET A 106 -4.79 11.36 9.59
C MET A 106 -6.08 11.76 10.31
N LEU A 107 -6.22 11.32 11.55
CA LEU A 107 -7.29 11.68 12.46
C LEU A 107 -6.76 12.73 13.45
N CYS A 108 -7.33 13.93 13.44
CA CYS A 108 -6.87 15.04 14.24
C CYS A 108 -7.73 15.21 15.51
N ALA A 109 -7.11 15.68 16.59
CA ALA A 109 -7.79 15.87 17.89
C ALA A 109 -8.91 16.91 17.87
N ASP A 110 -8.91 17.82 16.89
CA ASP A 110 -9.96 18.81 16.64
C ASP A 110 -11.17 18.24 15.87
N GLY A 111 -11.12 16.95 15.52
CA GLY A 111 -12.15 16.27 14.74
C GLY A 111 -11.96 16.37 13.23
N SER A 112 -10.93 17.08 12.74
CA SER A 112 -10.63 17.06 11.31
C SER A 112 -10.02 15.71 10.88
N VAL A 113 -10.19 15.38 9.61
CA VAL A 113 -9.58 14.22 8.96
C VAL A 113 -8.80 14.72 7.76
N LYS A 114 -7.54 14.35 7.65
CA LYS A 114 -6.68 14.83 6.57
C LYS A 114 -6.07 13.69 5.78
N LEU A 115 -5.97 13.87 4.47
CA LEU A 115 -5.25 12.99 3.56
C LEU A 115 -3.88 13.60 3.28
N ILE A 116 -2.85 12.82 3.55
CA ILE A 116 -1.44 13.22 3.40
C ILE A 116 -0.76 12.36 2.33
N ASP A 117 0.46 12.76 1.93
CA ASP A 117 1.34 12.02 1.02
C ASP A 117 0.80 11.86 -0.41
N PHE A 118 1.05 12.86 -1.23
CA PHE A 118 0.70 12.89 -2.65
C PHE A 118 1.83 12.37 -3.57
N GLY A 119 2.86 11.70 -3.02
CA GLY A 119 4.01 11.17 -3.78
C GLY A 119 3.65 10.25 -4.94
N SER A 120 2.45 9.72 -4.94
CA SER A 120 1.89 8.90 -6.01
C SER A 120 0.85 9.61 -6.87
N ALA A 121 0.45 10.85 -6.54
CA ALA A 121 -0.62 11.58 -7.24
C ALA A 121 -0.22 11.95 -8.67
N ARG A 122 -1.21 11.89 -9.59
CA ARG A 122 -1.00 12.19 -11.02
C ARG A 122 -2.25 12.74 -11.69
N TYR A 123 -2.01 13.46 -12.79
CA TYR A 123 -3.08 13.76 -13.74
C TYR A 123 -3.45 12.51 -14.54
N ILE A 124 -4.75 12.29 -14.75
CA ILE A 124 -5.30 11.14 -15.52
C ILE A 124 -4.73 11.09 -16.94
N GLN A 125 -4.39 12.24 -17.51
CA GLN A 125 -3.84 12.37 -18.86
C GLN A 125 -2.36 11.97 -18.98
N ASP A 126 -1.63 11.88 -17.86
CA ASP A 126 -0.21 11.52 -17.84
C ASP A 126 -0.02 10.02 -18.11
N ARG A 127 0.16 9.67 -19.38
CA ARG A 127 0.39 8.28 -19.84
C ARG A 127 1.81 7.78 -19.65
N THR A 128 2.72 8.58 -19.13
CA THR A 128 4.11 8.19 -18.89
C THR A 128 4.18 7.26 -17.67
N CYS A 129 4.13 5.96 -17.92
CA CYS A 129 4.36 4.92 -16.92
C CYS A 129 5.83 4.88 -16.52
N SER A 130 6.23 5.60 -15.48
CA SER A 130 7.41 5.20 -14.74
C SER A 130 7.02 4.15 -13.70
N MET A 131 7.65 2.96 -13.80
CA MET A 131 7.35 1.77 -12.99
C MET A 131 7.85 1.85 -11.53
N SER A 132 7.98 3.02 -10.94
CA SER A 132 8.57 3.20 -9.61
C SER A 132 7.54 3.56 -8.52
N VAL A 133 6.28 3.14 -8.67
CA VAL A 133 5.31 3.24 -7.56
C VAL A 133 5.45 1.97 -6.74
N ILE A 134 5.87 2.10 -5.49
CA ILE A 134 5.79 1.01 -4.51
C ILE A 134 4.31 0.83 -4.19
N LEU A 135 3.70 -0.24 -4.71
CA LEU A 135 2.30 -0.53 -4.48
C LEU A 135 2.10 -1.04 -3.05
N LYS A 136 1.17 -0.46 -2.32
CA LYS A 136 0.75 -0.95 -1.01
C LYS A 136 -0.16 -2.16 -1.20
N GLN A 137 0.35 -3.33 -0.86
CA GLN A 137 -0.38 -4.59 -1.00
C GLN A 137 -1.72 -4.53 -0.26
N GLY A 138 -2.79 -5.01 -0.90
CA GLY A 138 -4.16 -5.00 -0.40
C GLY A 138 -4.88 -3.65 -0.58
N PHE A 139 -4.16 -2.53 -0.67
CA PHE A 139 -4.74 -1.19 -0.85
C PHE A 139 -4.66 -0.68 -2.29
N ALA A 140 -3.73 -1.19 -3.09
CA ALA A 140 -3.60 -0.84 -4.49
C ALA A 140 -4.54 -1.71 -5.35
N PRO A 141 -5.40 -1.14 -6.23
CA PRO A 141 -6.27 -1.89 -7.10
C PRO A 141 -5.54 -2.50 -8.30
N LEU A 142 -6.18 -3.48 -8.96
CA LEU A 142 -5.61 -4.28 -10.05
C LEU A 142 -5.00 -3.44 -11.19
N GLU A 143 -5.64 -2.33 -11.56
CA GLU A 143 -5.16 -1.45 -12.63
C GLU A 143 -3.83 -0.74 -12.31
N GLN A 144 -3.43 -0.66 -11.04
CA GLN A 144 -2.13 -0.13 -10.66
C GLN A 144 -0.98 -1.15 -10.86
N TYR A 145 -1.28 -2.44 -10.85
CA TYR A 145 -0.32 -3.51 -11.16
C TYR A 145 -0.08 -3.64 -12.66
N GLN A 146 -0.95 -3.10 -13.49
CA GLN A 146 -0.89 -3.20 -14.95
C GLN A 146 -0.13 -2.02 -15.56
N ARG A 147 0.90 -2.29 -16.39
CA ARG A 147 1.70 -1.23 -17.06
C ARG A 147 0.85 -0.22 -17.86
N ARG A 148 -0.32 -0.60 -18.34
CA ARG A 148 -1.25 0.22 -19.14
C ARG A 148 -2.66 0.20 -18.57
N GLY A 149 -2.80 -0.06 -17.28
CA GLY A 149 -4.10 -0.04 -16.61
C GLY A 149 -4.68 1.37 -16.66
N ALA A 150 -5.89 1.52 -17.18
CA ALA A 150 -6.56 2.80 -17.14
C ALA A 150 -6.97 3.11 -15.70
N GLN A 151 -6.48 4.21 -15.18
CA GLN A 151 -6.72 4.70 -13.82
C GLN A 151 -7.65 5.91 -13.86
N GLY A 152 -8.40 6.11 -12.80
CA GLY A 152 -9.38 7.18 -12.66
C GLY A 152 -9.87 7.29 -11.22
N GLY A 153 -10.95 8.04 -10.98
CA GLY A 153 -11.53 8.18 -9.64
C GLY A 153 -11.82 6.84 -8.95
N TRP A 154 -12.24 5.84 -9.71
CA TRP A 154 -12.46 4.46 -9.23
C TRP A 154 -11.21 3.80 -8.61
N THR A 155 -10.00 4.26 -8.96
CA THR A 155 -8.73 3.79 -8.38
C THR A 155 -8.64 4.20 -6.91
N ASP A 156 -8.88 5.48 -6.61
CA ASP A 156 -8.88 5.98 -5.23
C ASP A 156 -10.07 5.44 -4.43
N ILE A 157 -11.21 5.19 -5.07
CA ILE A 157 -12.38 4.57 -4.44
C ILE A 157 -12.06 3.17 -3.90
N TYR A 158 -11.34 2.35 -4.69
CA TYR A 158 -10.88 1.04 -4.20
C TYR A 158 -9.98 1.20 -2.97
N SER A 159 -8.95 2.03 -3.08
CA SER A 159 -7.96 2.25 -2.02
C SER A 159 -8.60 2.81 -0.75
N PHE A 160 -9.57 3.72 -0.90
CA PHE A 160 -10.35 4.26 0.21
C PHE A 160 -11.23 3.20 0.87
N GLY A 161 -11.97 2.40 0.09
CA GLY A 161 -12.77 1.29 0.58
C GLY A 161 -11.92 0.25 1.31
N ALA A 162 -10.78 -0.13 0.75
CA ALA A 162 -9.81 -1.05 1.37
C ALA A 162 -9.24 -0.49 2.68
N SER A 163 -9.04 0.83 2.76
CA SER A 163 -8.59 1.51 3.97
C SER A 163 -9.62 1.46 5.09
N LEU A 164 -10.89 1.69 4.77
CA LEU A 164 -12.00 1.55 5.72
C LEU A 164 -12.19 0.10 6.15
N PHE A 165 -12.14 -0.84 5.21
CA PHE A 165 -12.20 -2.28 5.50
C PHE A 165 -11.12 -2.67 6.50
N TYR A 166 -9.86 -2.32 6.24
CA TYR A 166 -8.75 -2.58 7.17
C TYR A 166 -9.01 -1.97 8.56
N ALA A 167 -9.40 -0.71 8.61
CA ALA A 167 -9.61 -0.02 9.88
C ALA A 167 -10.77 -0.62 10.70
N MET A 168 -11.77 -1.21 10.04
CA MET A 168 -12.93 -1.85 10.68
C MET A 168 -12.67 -3.31 11.07
N THR A 169 -11.76 -4.01 10.39
CA THR A 169 -11.53 -5.45 10.60
C THR A 169 -10.15 -5.77 11.16
N LEU A 170 -9.19 -4.84 11.06
CA LEU A 170 -7.75 -5.02 11.29
C LEU A 170 -7.13 -6.10 10.38
N VAL A 171 -7.81 -6.44 9.32
CA VAL A 171 -7.35 -7.40 8.31
C VAL A 171 -7.04 -6.65 7.03
N THR A 172 -5.81 -6.78 6.53
CA THR A 172 -5.45 -6.24 5.21
C THR A 172 -6.15 -7.08 4.13
N PRO A 173 -6.89 -6.46 3.18
CA PRO A 173 -7.44 -7.20 2.06
C PRO A 173 -6.35 -7.97 1.32
N GLU A 174 -6.67 -9.13 0.80
CA GLU A 174 -5.74 -9.86 -0.06
C GLU A 174 -5.45 -9.08 -1.36
N ASP A 175 -4.36 -9.46 -2.02
CA ASP A 175 -3.98 -8.88 -3.30
C ASP A 175 -5.11 -9.03 -4.34
N PRO A 176 -5.40 -7.99 -5.15
CA PRO A 176 -6.49 -8.06 -6.14
C PRO A 176 -6.38 -9.22 -7.14
N LEU A 177 -5.17 -9.72 -7.41
CA LEU A 177 -4.99 -10.88 -8.29
C LEU A 177 -5.49 -12.16 -7.61
N THR A 178 -5.19 -12.34 -6.33
CA THR A 178 -5.71 -13.46 -5.52
C THR A 178 -7.24 -13.40 -5.43
N ARG A 179 -7.79 -12.22 -5.16
CA ARG A 179 -9.22 -11.98 -5.04
C ARG A 179 -10.01 -12.16 -6.33
N LEU A 180 -9.36 -12.13 -7.50
CA LEU A 180 -10.00 -12.48 -8.79
C LEU A 180 -10.33 -13.98 -8.86
N GLU A 181 -9.54 -14.82 -8.19
CA GLU A 181 -9.70 -16.27 -8.19
C GLU A 181 -10.65 -16.71 -7.04
N ASP A 182 -10.45 -16.13 -5.86
CA ASP A 182 -11.26 -16.41 -4.66
C ASP A 182 -11.38 -15.16 -3.78
N ASP A 183 -12.60 -14.67 -3.57
CA ASP A 183 -12.93 -13.50 -2.75
C ASP A 183 -13.60 -13.88 -1.41
N SER A 184 -13.60 -15.16 -1.06
CA SER A 184 -14.32 -15.69 0.11
C SER A 184 -13.83 -15.12 1.44
N ASP A 185 -12.53 -14.91 1.59
CA ASP A 185 -11.95 -14.34 2.81
C ASP A 185 -12.37 -12.88 3.01
N PHE A 186 -12.44 -12.09 1.93
CA PHE A 186 -12.96 -10.72 1.97
C PHE A 186 -14.44 -10.70 2.34
N GLU A 187 -15.25 -11.53 1.71
CA GLU A 187 -16.68 -11.68 1.99
C GLU A 187 -16.94 -12.14 3.43
N PHE A 188 -16.13 -13.08 3.93
CA PHE A 188 -16.22 -13.55 5.32
C PHE A 188 -16.04 -12.41 6.32
N GLN A 189 -15.05 -11.54 6.12
CA GLN A 189 -14.78 -10.39 7.00
C GLN A 189 -15.91 -9.35 6.98
N LEU A 190 -16.61 -9.19 5.86
CA LEU A 190 -17.74 -8.29 5.75
C LEU A 190 -18.95 -8.66 6.63
N HIS A 191 -19.08 -9.93 7.03
CA HIS A 191 -20.17 -10.37 7.90
C HIS A 191 -20.18 -9.72 9.30
N GLY A 192 -19.03 -9.20 9.76
CA GLY A 192 -18.92 -8.44 11.02
C GLY A 192 -19.32 -6.97 10.91
N ILE A 193 -19.65 -6.49 9.72
CA ILE A 193 -19.97 -5.09 9.42
C ILE A 193 -21.47 -4.93 9.22
N THR A 194 -22.03 -3.74 9.51
CA THR A 194 -23.46 -3.49 9.23
C THR A 194 -23.77 -3.75 7.75
N PRO A 195 -24.88 -4.43 7.43
CA PRO A 195 -25.14 -4.89 6.06
C PRO A 195 -25.08 -3.82 4.98
N SER A 196 -25.60 -2.63 5.26
CA SER A 196 -25.56 -1.51 4.31
C SER A 196 -24.14 -1.03 4.03
N LEU A 197 -23.29 -0.95 5.05
CA LEU A 197 -21.90 -0.55 4.88
C LEU A 197 -21.05 -1.68 4.25
N ALA A 198 -21.33 -2.94 4.61
CA ALA A 198 -20.70 -4.09 3.97
C ALA A 198 -20.93 -4.09 2.45
N GLU A 199 -22.15 -3.75 1.99
CA GLU A 199 -22.45 -3.64 0.56
C GLU A 199 -21.67 -2.50 -0.11
N ILE A 200 -21.54 -1.35 0.58
CA ILE A 200 -20.74 -0.23 0.07
C ILE A 200 -19.27 -0.64 -0.07
N LEU A 201 -18.71 -1.31 0.94
CA LEU A 201 -17.32 -1.78 0.89
C LEU A 201 -17.12 -2.85 -0.19
N ARG A 202 -18.04 -3.80 -0.32
CA ARG A 202 -18.03 -4.81 -1.38
C ARG A 202 -17.97 -4.18 -2.76
N ARG A 203 -18.82 -3.18 -3.02
CA ARG A 203 -18.83 -2.46 -4.29
C ARG A 203 -17.56 -1.62 -4.48
N SER A 204 -17.10 -0.89 -3.48
CA SER A 204 -15.89 -0.07 -3.56
C SER A 204 -14.65 -0.90 -3.84
N CYS A 205 -14.50 -2.04 -3.14
CA CYS A 205 -13.35 -2.93 -3.24
C CYS A 205 -13.51 -4.01 -4.33
N ASN A 206 -14.48 -3.90 -5.23
CA ASN A 206 -14.62 -4.86 -6.32
C ASN A 206 -13.35 -4.86 -7.17
N VAL A 207 -12.82 -6.05 -7.49
CA VAL A 207 -11.58 -6.17 -8.26
C VAL A 207 -11.75 -5.61 -9.67
N ARG A 208 -12.95 -5.76 -10.26
CA ARG A 208 -13.31 -5.18 -11.56
C ARG A 208 -13.75 -3.74 -11.37
N ARG A 209 -12.95 -2.80 -11.89
CA ARG A 209 -13.20 -1.35 -11.75
C ARG A 209 -14.57 -0.89 -12.28
N GLU A 210 -15.10 -1.56 -13.31
CA GLU A 210 -16.40 -1.22 -13.92
C GLU A 210 -17.58 -1.47 -12.97
N LEU A 211 -17.40 -2.32 -11.96
CA LEU A 211 -18.40 -2.64 -10.95
C LEU A 211 -18.29 -1.77 -9.68
N ARG A 212 -17.25 -0.93 -9.58
CA ARG A 212 -17.09 0.01 -8.46
C ARG A 212 -17.96 1.25 -8.60
N TYR A 213 -17.99 2.08 -7.58
CA TYR A 213 -18.36 3.48 -7.74
C TYR A 213 -17.35 4.15 -8.68
N GLN A 214 -17.82 4.93 -9.64
CA GLN A 214 -16.96 5.52 -10.68
C GLN A 214 -16.30 6.83 -10.22
N ASN A 215 -16.85 7.45 -9.19
CA ASN A 215 -16.34 8.68 -8.60
C ASN A 215 -16.69 8.75 -7.10
N ALA A 216 -16.08 9.71 -6.40
CA ALA A 216 -16.27 9.86 -4.96
C ALA A 216 -17.69 10.32 -4.59
N GLU A 217 -18.38 11.05 -5.47
CA GLU A 217 -19.75 11.50 -5.26
C GLU A 217 -20.75 10.34 -5.18
N GLU A 218 -20.62 9.34 -6.07
CA GLU A 218 -21.46 8.13 -6.02
C GLU A 218 -21.28 7.37 -4.70
N MET A 219 -20.04 7.21 -4.23
CA MET A 219 -19.76 6.54 -2.96
C MET A 219 -20.28 7.35 -1.77
N LEU A 220 -20.09 8.66 -1.79
CA LEU A 220 -20.61 9.56 -0.75
C LEU A 220 -22.15 9.51 -0.68
N GLY A 221 -22.82 9.48 -1.82
CA GLY A 221 -24.26 9.30 -1.90
C GLY A 221 -24.72 7.99 -1.24
N ALA A 222 -24.04 6.88 -1.51
CA ALA A 222 -24.33 5.60 -0.88
C ALA A 222 -24.08 5.63 0.64
N MET A 223 -22.98 6.25 1.08
CA MET A 223 -22.68 6.44 2.52
C MET A 223 -23.74 7.28 3.24
N SER A 224 -24.28 8.30 2.59
CA SER A 224 -25.28 9.21 3.16
C SER A 224 -26.65 8.55 3.39
N VAL A 225 -26.97 7.49 2.63
CA VAL A 225 -28.26 6.77 2.73
C VAL A 225 -28.13 5.40 3.40
N CYS A 226 -26.95 5.03 3.90
CA CYS A 226 -26.72 3.70 4.50
C CYS A 226 -27.42 3.49 5.87
N GLY A 227 -28.05 4.51 6.43
CA GLY A 227 -28.76 4.43 7.71
C GLY A 227 -27.83 4.39 8.93
N VAL A 228 -26.57 4.75 8.78
CA VAL A 228 -25.59 4.83 9.86
C VAL A 228 -25.25 6.28 10.14
N GLU A 229 -25.58 6.77 11.35
CA GLU A 229 -25.23 8.12 11.76
C GLU A 229 -23.73 8.26 12.00
N PRO A 230 -23.07 9.29 11.43
CA PRO A 230 -21.64 9.48 11.57
C PRO A 230 -21.26 9.89 13.01
N VAL A 231 -20.20 9.30 13.53
CA VAL A 231 -19.63 9.63 14.84
C VAL A 231 -18.14 9.89 14.71
N GLY A 232 -17.70 11.03 15.20
CA GLY A 232 -16.28 11.41 15.21
C GLY A 232 -15.44 10.58 16.19
N PHE A 233 -14.17 10.91 16.24
CA PHE A 233 -13.18 10.19 17.05
C PHE A 233 -12.95 10.89 18.39
N PRO A 234 -12.91 10.15 19.53
CA PRO A 234 -12.57 10.72 20.81
C PRO A 234 -11.12 11.24 20.83
N ALA A 235 -10.93 12.50 21.25
CA ALA A 235 -9.62 13.16 21.23
C ALA A 235 -8.57 12.46 22.11
N ASP A 236 -9.00 11.92 23.26
CA ASP A 236 -8.16 11.16 24.18
C ASP A 236 -7.60 9.89 23.53
N LYS A 237 -8.40 9.17 22.75
CA LYS A 237 -7.96 7.99 22.01
C LYS A 237 -7.01 8.34 20.86
N ILE A 238 -7.25 9.45 20.16
CA ILE A 238 -6.30 9.95 19.16
C ILE A 238 -4.95 10.27 19.81
N GLN A 239 -4.96 10.96 20.96
CA GLN A 239 -3.73 11.27 21.71
C GLN A 239 -3.01 10.01 22.22
N GLN A 240 -3.75 8.98 22.61
CA GLN A 240 -3.19 7.69 22.97
C GLN A 240 -2.48 7.06 21.78
N ALA A 241 -3.09 7.05 20.61
CA ALA A 241 -2.50 6.51 19.38
C ALA A 241 -1.23 7.28 18.96
N VAL A 242 -1.23 8.61 19.10
CA VAL A 242 -0.02 9.44 18.88
C VAL A 242 1.13 9.02 19.82
N ARG A 243 0.84 8.82 21.09
CA ARG A 243 1.87 8.40 22.08
C ARG A 243 2.41 7.01 21.83
N SER A 244 1.56 6.09 21.39
CA SER A 244 1.95 4.70 21.08
C SER A 244 2.79 4.58 19.80
N SER A 245 2.61 5.50 18.85
CA SER A 245 3.41 5.56 17.62
C SER A 245 4.75 6.30 17.79
N ALA A 246 4.90 7.11 18.85
CA ALA A 246 6.19 7.69 19.22
C ALA A 246 7.08 6.58 19.78
N ALA A 247 8.27 6.37 19.18
CA ALA A 247 9.25 5.41 19.66
C ALA A 247 9.56 5.68 21.15
N PRO A 248 9.88 4.65 21.96
CA PRO A 248 10.21 4.84 23.37
C PRO A 248 11.36 5.83 23.49
N GLU A 249 11.17 6.87 24.30
CA GLU A 249 12.20 7.85 24.67
C GLU A 249 13.33 7.14 25.43
N GLY A 250 14.32 6.67 24.69
CA GLY A 250 15.44 5.92 25.27
C GLY A 250 16.72 6.02 24.43
N SER A 251 17.01 7.22 23.90
CA SER A 251 18.35 7.56 23.42
C SER A 251 18.43 9.08 23.26
N LEU A 252 18.81 9.73 24.34
CA LEU A 252 19.25 11.12 24.35
C LEU A 252 20.53 11.26 23.52
N ALA A 253 20.41 11.61 22.25
CA ALA A 253 21.45 12.30 21.52
C ALA A 253 21.00 13.74 21.29
N ARG A 254 21.76 14.66 21.85
CA ARG A 254 21.57 16.11 21.85
C ARG A 254 21.43 16.66 20.42
N GLY A 255 20.41 17.47 20.23
CA GLY A 255 20.40 18.57 19.26
C GLY A 255 20.49 18.19 17.78
N GLY A 256 19.33 17.96 17.17
CA GLY A 256 19.23 17.87 15.74
C GLY A 256 17.76 17.92 15.33
N THR A 257 17.43 19.01 14.73
CA THR A 257 16.15 19.43 14.16
C THR A 257 15.42 18.30 13.38
N PHE A 258 14.12 18.19 13.58
CA PHE A 258 13.18 17.27 12.88
C PHE A 258 13.11 17.39 11.35
N LEU A 259 14.01 18.14 10.74
CA LEU A 259 14.17 18.32 9.30
C LEU A 259 14.96 17.20 8.60
N SER A 260 15.39 16.14 9.32
CA SER A 260 16.39 15.22 8.77
C SER A 260 15.83 13.97 8.07
N THR A 261 14.55 13.64 8.19
CA THR A 261 14.07 12.33 7.67
C THR A 261 13.85 12.35 6.15
N ALA A 262 13.36 13.46 5.60
CA ALA A 262 13.20 13.57 4.15
C ALA A 262 14.53 13.92 3.45
N ALA A 263 15.36 14.81 4.06
CA ALA A 263 16.66 15.16 3.52
C ALA A 263 17.70 14.02 3.65
N ALA A 264 17.66 13.24 4.74
CA ALA A 264 18.47 12.03 4.88
C ALA A 264 18.11 10.94 3.88
N ALA A 265 16.83 10.82 3.51
CA ALA A 265 16.39 9.90 2.47
C ALA A 265 16.94 10.28 1.08
N LEU A 266 17.13 11.58 0.79
CA LEU A 266 17.62 12.06 -0.50
C LEU A 266 19.16 12.10 -0.60
N THR A 267 19.88 12.32 0.52
CA THR A 267 21.36 12.32 0.53
C THR A 267 21.98 10.93 0.67
N SER A 268 21.26 9.94 1.23
CA SER A 268 21.74 8.56 1.32
C SER A 268 21.39 7.73 0.08
N ALA A 269 20.50 8.19 -0.79
CA ALA A 269 20.13 7.49 -2.03
C ALA A 269 21.31 7.29 -3.01
N ALA A 270 22.43 7.99 -2.79
CA ALA A 270 23.62 7.86 -3.62
C ALA A 270 24.64 6.82 -3.14
N SER A 271 24.60 6.38 -1.88
CA SER A 271 25.60 5.41 -1.39
C SER A 271 25.02 4.11 -0.86
N SER A 272 23.71 3.93 -0.81
CA SER A 272 23.17 2.65 -0.39
C SER A 272 21.68 2.44 -0.75
N ALA A 273 21.40 2.32 -2.03
CA ALA A 273 20.17 1.59 -2.37
C ALA A 273 20.16 0.23 -1.61
N ALA A 274 21.29 -0.44 -1.49
CA ALA A 274 21.42 -1.68 -0.72
C ALA A 274 21.32 -1.47 0.80
N GLU A 275 21.88 -0.42 1.39
CA GLU A 275 21.78 -0.13 2.82
C GLU A 275 20.44 0.52 3.20
N PHE A 276 19.85 1.34 2.32
CA PHE A 276 18.49 1.85 2.48
C PHE A 276 17.47 0.70 2.47
N PHE A 277 17.61 -0.26 1.55
CA PHE A 277 16.81 -1.48 1.56
C PHE A 277 17.11 -2.38 2.77
N SER A 278 18.33 -2.42 3.31
CA SER A 278 18.64 -3.16 4.53
C SER A 278 18.12 -2.47 5.80
N GLY A 279 18.07 -1.14 5.83
CA GLY A 279 17.53 -0.35 6.94
C GLY A 279 15.99 -0.38 7.00
N ILE A 280 15.31 -0.35 5.86
CA ILE A 280 13.86 -0.52 5.73
C ILE A 280 13.43 -1.96 6.07
N SER A 281 14.32 -2.94 5.87
CA SER A 281 14.09 -4.35 6.21
C SER A 281 13.85 -4.62 7.71
N ARG A 282 14.03 -3.64 8.58
CA ARG A 282 13.81 -3.82 10.04
C ARG A 282 12.41 -3.44 10.54
N THR A 283 11.54 -2.85 9.69
CA THR A 283 10.19 -2.44 10.11
C THR A 283 9.08 -2.88 9.13
N ILE A 284 9.42 -3.58 8.04
CA ILE A 284 8.42 -4.15 7.15
C ILE A 284 8.12 -5.56 7.65
N THR A 285 6.88 -5.81 8.10
CA THR A 285 6.36 -7.18 8.16
C THR A 285 6.69 -7.84 6.83
N PRO A 286 7.40 -8.97 6.81
CA PRO A 286 7.78 -9.60 5.55
C PRO A 286 6.50 -9.87 4.74
N ILE A 287 6.51 -9.48 3.48
CA ILE A 287 5.47 -9.86 2.52
C ILE A 287 5.31 -11.37 2.64
N LYS A 288 4.09 -11.82 2.84
CA LYS A 288 3.78 -13.23 3.08
C LYS A 288 3.08 -13.80 1.86
N VAL A 289 3.37 -15.02 1.50
CA VAL A 289 2.68 -15.79 0.46
C VAL A 289 1.98 -16.99 1.09
N ARG A 290 0.79 -17.31 0.61
CA ARG A 290 0.05 -18.51 1.04
C ARG A 290 0.35 -19.65 0.08
N ILE A 291 0.72 -20.81 0.63
CA ILE A 291 1.01 -22.05 -0.11
C ILE A 291 0.35 -23.19 0.66
N GLY A 292 -0.56 -23.92 0.03
CA GLY A 292 -1.23 -25.06 0.66
C GLY A 292 -2.02 -24.70 1.93
N GLY A 293 -2.52 -23.46 2.02
CA GLY A 293 -3.25 -22.99 3.21
C GLY A 293 -2.38 -22.36 4.30
N GLU A 294 -1.06 -22.57 4.29
CA GLU A 294 -0.11 -21.97 5.22
C GLU A 294 0.53 -20.69 4.66
N ILE A 295 1.02 -19.83 5.56
CA ILE A 295 1.54 -18.51 5.23
C ILE A 295 3.04 -18.46 5.48
N PHE A 296 3.82 -18.11 4.45
CA PHE A 296 5.29 -18.04 4.48
C PHE A 296 5.78 -16.64 4.11
N PRO A 297 6.91 -16.17 4.70
CA PRO A 297 7.56 -14.93 4.25
C PRO A 297 8.05 -15.07 2.80
N VAL A 298 7.73 -14.11 1.93
CA VAL A 298 8.14 -14.12 0.51
C VAL A 298 9.65 -14.11 0.31
N ASN A 299 10.39 -13.62 1.32
CA ASN A 299 11.85 -13.54 1.32
C ASN A 299 12.53 -14.75 1.98
N SER A 300 11.79 -15.85 2.24
CA SER A 300 12.36 -17.11 2.72
C SER A 300 13.45 -17.59 1.75
N VAL A 301 14.53 -18.07 2.32
CA VAL A 301 15.66 -18.63 1.58
C VAL A 301 15.53 -20.15 1.44
N GLU A 302 14.93 -20.77 2.44
CA GLU A 302 14.70 -22.22 2.50
C GLU A 302 13.23 -22.47 2.82
N LEU A 303 12.62 -23.46 2.18
CA LEU A 303 11.22 -23.80 2.37
C LEU A 303 11.03 -25.31 2.24
N ASP A 304 10.49 -25.92 3.30
CA ASP A 304 10.08 -27.32 3.31
C ASP A 304 8.55 -27.44 3.25
N LEU A 305 8.06 -27.93 2.15
CA LEU A 305 6.65 -28.19 1.85
C LEU A 305 6.40 -29.68 1.58
N SER A 306 7.26 -30.57 2.08
CA SER A 306 7.10 -32.00 1.87
C SER A 306 5.90 -32.56 2.63
N ASP A 307 5.27 -33.61 2.06
CA ASP A 307 4.19 -34.39 2.67
C ASP A 307 2.98 -33.55 3.11
N ARG A 308 2.52 -32.64 2.21
CA ARG A 308 1.41 -31.70 2.47
C ARG A 308 0.24 -31.84 1.52
N GLU A 309 0.22 -32.90 0.72
CA GLU A 309 -0.82 -33.18 -0.26
C GLU A 309 -1.07 -32.03 -1.28
N LEU A 310 -0.04 -31.23 -1.58
CA LEU A 310 -0.14 -30.03 -2.41
C LEU A 310 -0.38 -30.37 -3.88
N THR A 311 -1.21 -29.56 -4.52
CA THR A 311 -1.49 -29.56 -5.95
C THR A 311 -0.86 -28.34 -6.65
N ASN A 312 -0.85 -28.31 -8.00
CA ASN A 312 -0.32 -27.19 -8.78
C ASN A 312 -0.97 -25.83 -8.38
N ALA A 313 -2.28 -25.82 -8.15
CA ALA A 313 -3.00 -24.59 -7.77
C ALA A 313 -2.51 -24.01 -6.44
N GLN A 314 -2.14 -24.87 -5.50
CA GLN A 314 -1.71 -24.46 -4.16
C GLN A 314 -0.26 -23.98 -4.10
N ILE A 315 0.59 -24.37 -5.05
CA ILE A 315 1.99 -23.96 -5.13
C ILE A 315 2.24 -22.78 -6.07
N ILE A 316 1.21 -22.28 -6.77
CA ILE A 316 1.34 -21.22 -7.80
C ILE A 316 2.05 -19.97 -7.26
N ASN A 317 1.89 -19.66 -5.98
CA ASN A 317 2.49 -18.49 -5.33
C ASN A 317 3.99 -18.62 -5.05
N LEU A 318 4.60 -19.81 -5.24
CA LEU A 318 6.06 -19.96 -5.18
C LEU A 318 6.78 -19.04 -6.17
N ARG A 319 6.16 -18.72 -7.32
CA ARG A 319 6.71 -17.80 -8.33
C ARG A 319 7.13 -16.43 -7.79
N HIS A 320 6.59 -16.02 -6.63
CA HIS A 320 6.91 -14.75 -5.98
C HIS A 320 8.11 -14.80 -5.04
N MET A 321 8.60 -16.00 -4.68
CA MET A 321 9.66 -16.22 -3.71
C MET A 321 11.07 -16.15 -4.36
N LYS A 322 11.42 -15.01 -4.96
CA LYS A 322 12.64 -14.81 -5.78
C LYS A 322 13.97 -15.00 -5.04
N ARG A 323 13.94 -15.09 -3.69
CA ARG A 323 15.14 -15.32 -2.86
C ARG A 323 15.30 -16.77 -2.40
N LEU A 324 14.36 -17.63 -2.80
CA LEU A 324 14.37 -19.03 -2.42
C LEU A 324 15.57 -19.74 -3.06
N LYS A 325 16.35 -20.44 -2.23
CA LYS A 325 17.54 -21.20 -2.61
C LYS A 325 17.33 -22.70 -2.47
N VAL A 326 16.61 -23.11 -1.44
CA VAL A 326 16.33 -24.52 -1.15
C VAL A 326 14.82 -24.72 -1.06
N LEU A 327 14.29 -25.63 -1.86
CA LEU A 327 12.86 -25.96 -1.90
C LEU A 327 12.65 -27.47 -1.85
N ASN A 328 11.91 -27.92 -0.84
CA ASN A 328 11.51 -29.32 -0.71
C ASN A 328 9.99 -29.45 -0.94
N LEU A 329 9.62 -30.13 -2.02
CA LEU A 329 8.25 -30.45 -2.43
C LEU A 329 7.99 -31.97 -2.45
N ASN A 330 8.82 -32.79 -1.83
CA ASN A 330 8.67 -34.24 -1.84
C ASN A 330 7.30 -34.70 -1.32
N TYR A 331 6.80 -35.83 -1.85
CA TYR A 331 5.56 -36.45 -1.38
C TYR A 331 4.32 -35.53 -1.49
N ASN A 332 4.08 -34.96 -2.67
CA ASN A 332 2.91 -34.15 -2.99
C ASN A 332 2.20 -34.65 -4.26
N TYR A 333 1.12 -33.98 -4.68
CA TYR A 333 0.35 -34.34 -5.88
C TYR A 333 0.61 -33.36 -7.04
N ILE A 334 1.85 -32.89 -7.18
CA ILE A 334 2.25 -31.89 -8.17
C ILE A 334 2.49 -32.58 -9.52
N THR A 335 1.93 -32.03 -10.57
CA THR A 335 2.10 -32.52 -11.95
C THR A 335 2.85 -31.54 -12.85
N ASP A 336 2.94 -30.26 -12.44
CA ASP A 336 3.59 -29.19 -13.18
C ASP A 336 4.32 -28.24 -12.21
N LEU A 337 5.55 -27.89 -12.56
CA LEU A 337 6.41 -26.98 -11.81
C LEU A 337 6.74 -25.68 -12.57
N ALA A 338 5.95 -25.31 -13.59
CA ALA A 338 6.15 -24.07 -14.37
C ALA A 338 6.12 -22.80 -13.47
N CYS A 339 5.45 -22.85 -12.32
CA CYS A 339 5.47 -21.75 -11.35
C CYS A 339 6.85 -21.45 -10.77
N LEU A 340 7.82 -22.36 -10.91
CA LEU A 340 9.22 -22.18 -10.49
C LEU A 340 10.07 -21.48 -11.55
N GLU A 341 9.56 -21.29 -12.77
CA GLU A 341 10.24 -20.51 -13.80
C GLU A 341 10.55 -19.08 -13.27
N GLY A 342 11.80 -18.64 -13.44
CA GLY A 342 12.27 -17.35 -12.97
C GLY A 342 12.62 -17.29 -11.47
N LEU A 343 12.70 -18.43 -10.75
CA LEU A 343 13.38 -18.54 -9.46
C LEU A 343 14.88 -18.75 -9.69
N THR A 344 15.55 -17.73 -10.21
CA THR A 344 16.96 -17.79 -10.66
C THR A 344 17.97 -17.99 -9.53
N GLN A 345 17.55 -17.93 -8.27
CA GLN A 345 18.42 -18.16 -7.11
C GLN A 345 18.23 -19.55 -6.49
N LEU A 346 17.37 -20.39 -7.06
CA LEU A 346 17.12 -21.72 -6.54
C LEU A 346 18.34 -22.64 -6.84
N GLU A 347 18.98 -23.10 -5.77
CA GLU A 347 20.19 -23.93 -5.79
C GLU A 347 19.84 -25.42 -5.60
N GLU A 348 18.84 -25.73 -4.78
CA GLU A 348 18.41 -27.10 -4.47
C GLU A 348 16.89 -27.23 -4.60
N LEU A 349 16.43 -28.23 -5.35
CA LEU A 349 15.02 -28.56 -5.54
C LEU A 349 14.78 -30.06 -5.37
N HIS A 350 13.96 -30.41 -4.37
CA HIS A 350 13.54 -31.77 -4.08
C HIS A 350 12.06 -31.91 -4.41
N PHE A 351 11.68 -32.79 -5.33
CA PHE A 351 10.29 -33.05 -5.75
C PHE A 351 9.98 -34.52 -6.01
N SER A 352 10.71 -35.42 -5.33
CA SER A 352 10.48 -36.87 -5.42
C SER A 352 9.07 -37.22 -4.93
N HIS A 353 8.51 -38.33 -5.46
CA HIS A 353 7.15 -38.75 -5.11
C HIS A 353 6.08 -37.73 -5.44
N ASN A 354 6.19 -37.12 -6.63
CA ASN A 354 5.19 -36.31 -7.29
C ASN A 354 4.88 -36.92 -8.68
N ASN A 355 3.92 -36.30 -9.38
CA ASN A 355 3.51 -36.79 -10.72
C ASN A 355 3.98 -35.86 -11.85
N VAL A 356 5.13 -35.18 -11.68
CA VAL A 356 5.70 -34.27 -12.67
C VAL A 356 6.16 -35.05 -13.88
N THR A 357 5.63 -34.72 -15.07
CA THR A 357 5.95 -35.41 -16.33
C THR A 357 6.77 -34.57 -17.30
N ASP A 358 6.71 -33.22 -17.16
CA ASP A 358 7.43 -32.29 -18.03
C ASP A 358 8.57 -31.60 -17.27
N PRO A 359 9.83 -31.86 -17.61
CA PRO A 359 10.99 -31.20 -17.00
C PRO A 359 11.37 -29.87 -17.66
N SER A 360 10.56 -29.31 -18.55
CA SER A 360 10.90 -28.12 -19.34
C SER A 360 11.18 -26.88 -18.48
N PHE A 361 10.58 -26.79 -17.29
CA PHE A 361 10.82 -25.72 -16.29
C PHE A 361 12.29 -25.64 -15.84
N LEU A 362 13.05 -26.74 -15.93
CA LEU A 362 14.48 -26.75 -15.58
C LEU A 362 15.34 -25.98 -16.58
N SER A 363 14.88 -25.79 -17.82
CA SER A 363 15.66 -25.12 -18.87
C SER A 363 15.95 -23.65 -18.58
N GLY A 364 15.22 -23.02 -17.68
CA GLY A 364 15.41 -21.62 -17.20
C GLY A 364 16.21 -21.52 -15.89
N MET A 365 16.61 -22.63 -15.29
CA MET A 365 17.38 -22.69 -14.05
C MET A 365 18.84 -22.97 -14.40
N THR A 366 19.72 -21.97 -14.34
CA THR A 366 21.18 -22.12 -14.58
C THR A 366 21.95 -21.72 -13.34
#